data_32bdda29035c86b441c11aee92bedbca
#
_entry.id   32bdda29035c86b441c11aee92bedbca
#
_cell.length_a   1.000
_cell.length_b   1.000
_cell.length_c   1.000
_cell.angle_alpha   90.00
_cell.angle_beta   90.00
_cell.angle_gamma   90.00
#
_symmetry.space_group_name_H-M   'P 1'
#
loop_
_entity.id
_entity.type
_entity.pdbx_description
1 polymer ?
#
loop_
_entity_poly.entity_id
_entity_poly.type
_entity_poly.pdbx_seq_one_letter_code
_entity_poly.pdbx_strand_id
1 'polypeptide(L)'
;MNRRKFLSLTGGGIIVAATATVGTIASRTPALALAPWDQAGVIYDEPRKRALSYAILAPNPHNRQPWMVDLSTPDQVVLRVDRDRLLPHTDPFSRQITIGLGCFLEVMLIAAAENGYAVDLDVFPE
;
A
#
# COMPACT_ATOMS: atom_id res chain seq x y z
N MET A 1 -53.03 -12.04 15.37
CA MET A 1 -51.90 -12.64 14.61
C MET A 1 -51.58 -13.97 15.26
N ASN A 2 -51.47 -15.06 14.47
CA ASN A 2 -51.22 -16.40 15.05
C ASN A 2 -49.71 -16.49 15.47
N ARG A 3 -49.45 -17.11 16.61
CA ARG A 3 -48.09 -17.28 17.22
C ARG A 3 -47.06 -17.81 16.17
N ARG A 4 -47.51 -18.71 15.29
CA ARG A 4 -46.68 -19.28 14.25
C ARG A 4 -46.27 -18.22 13.18
N LYS A 5 -47.20 -17.35 12.78
CA LYS A 5 -46.92 -16.23 11.86
C LYS A 5 -46.00 -15.19 12.50
N PHE A 6 -46.16 -14.92 13.77
CA PHE A 6 -45.28 -14.02 14.51
C PHE A 6 -43.84 -14.54 14.56
N LEU A 7 -43.65 -15.80 14.92
CA LEU A 7 -42.32 -16.43 14.97
C LEU A 7 -41.64 -16.50 13.61
N SER A 8 -42.39 -16.80 12.56
CA SER A 8 -41.81 -16.87 11.19
C SER A 8 -41.44 -15.48 10.66
N LEU A 9 -42.21 -14.44 10.96
CA LEU A 9 -41.89 -13.06 10.58
C LEU A 9 -40.69 -12.53 11.34
N THR A 10 -40.61 -12.79 12.64
CA THR A 10 -39.48 -12.31 13.48
C THR A 10 -38.20 -13.06 13.12
N GLY A 11 -38.25 -14.40 12.99
CA GLY A 11 -37.08 -15.19 12.60
C GLY A 11 -36.60 -14.88 11.18
N GLY A 12 -37.51 -14.74 10.21
CA GLY A 12 -37.20 -14.33 8.84
C GLY A 12 -36.59 -12.93 8.78
N GLY A 13 -37.14 -11.97 9.55
CA GLY A 13 -36.60 -10.61 9.62
C GLY A 13 -35.18 -10.55 10.17
N ILE A 14 -34.87 -11.34 11.22
CA ILE A 14 -33.52 -11.41 11.79
C ILE A 14 -32.52 -12.00 10.76
N ILE A 15 -32.90 -13.07 10.06
CA ILE A 15 -32.05 -13.68 9.04
C ILE A 15 -31.75 -12.69 7.91
N VAL A 16 -32.76 -12.02 7.38
CA VAL A 16 -32.59 -11.00 6.33
C VAL A 16 -31.69 -9.85 6.79
N ALA A 17 -31.90 -9.34 8.00
CA ALA A 17 -31.06 -8.29 8.57
C ALA A 17 -29.59 -8.73 8.73
N ALA A 18 -29.36 -9.94 9.25
CA ALA A 18 -28.02 -10.50 9.40
C ALA A 18 -27.32 -10.69 8.05
N THR A 19 -28.03 -11.24 7.05
CA THR A 19 -27.47 -11.43 5.71
C THR A 19 -27.15 -10.12 5.03
N ALA A 20 -28.03 -9.11 5.13
CA ALA A 20 -27.79 -7.78 4.61
C ALA A 20 -26.58 -7.11 5.27
N THR A 21 -26.41 -7.26 6.60
CA THR A 21 -25.27 -6.72 7.35
C THR A 21 -23.97 -7.37 6.89
N VAL A 22 -23.90 -8.70 6.78
CA VAL A 22 -22.72 -9.41 6.30
C VAL A 22 -22.39 -9.02 4.86
N GLY A 23 -23.39 -8.94 3.98
CA GLY A 23 -23.20 -8.48 2.60
C GLY A 23 -22.65 -7.05 2.52
N THR A 24 -23.16 -6.14 3.35
CA THR A 24 -22.67 -4.75 3.42
C THR A 24 -21.23 -4.67 3.92
N ILE A 25 -20.87 -5.47 4.93
CA ILE A 25 -19.49 -5.50 5.46
C ILE A 25 -18.54 -6.05 4.39
N ALA A 26 -18.90 -7.16 3.73
CA ALA A 26 -18.09 -7.77 2.69
C ALA A 26 -17.89 -6.85 1.46
N SER A 27 -18.93 -6.06 1.10
CA SER A 27 -18.85 -5.12 -0.03
C SER A 27 -18.03 -3.86 0.27
N ARG A 28 -17.68 -3.61 1.54
CA ARG A 28 -16.87 -2.44 1.95
C ARG A 28 -15.36 -2.65 1.82
N THR A 29 -14.90 -3.85 1.51
CA THR A 29 -13.47 -4.09 1.30
C THR A 29 -13.00 -3.29 0.08
N PRO A 30 -12.08 -2.34 0.25
CA PRO A 30 -11.63 -1.47 -0.84
C PRO A 30 -10.62 -2.23 -1.72
N ALA A 31 -11.09 -3.07 -2.61
CA ALA A 31 -10.25 -3.94 -3.44
C ALA A 31 -9.15 -3.17 -4.19
N LEU A 32 -9.46 -1.97 -4.72
CA LEU A 32 -8.45 -1.12 -5.39
C LEU A 32 -7.35 -0.64 -4.43
N ALA A 33 -7.68 -0.38 -3.17
CA ALA A 33 -6.68 0.04 -2.19
C ALA A 33 -5.80 -1.13 -1.73
N LEU A 34 -6.29 -2.37 -1.82
CA LEU A 34 -5.54 -3.58 -1.48
C LEU A 34 -4.77 -4.16 -2.67
N ALA A 35 -5.11 -3.78 -3.90
CA ALA A 35 -4.48 -4.29 -5.12
C ALA A 35 -2.93 -4.24 -5.09
N PRO A 36 -2.26 -3.18 -4.59
CA PRO A 36 -0.80 -3.16 -4.51
C PRO A 36 -0.21 -4.28 -3.66
N TRP A 37 -0.91 -4.72 -2.60
CA TRP A 37 -0.47 -5.85 -1.75
C TRP A 37 -0.58 -7.18 -2.49
N ASP A 38 -1.66 -7.40 -3.23
CA ASP A 38 -1.91 -8.62 -3.98
C ASP A 38 -1.01 -8.73 -5.23
N GLN A 39 -0.59 -7.59 -5.76
CA GLN A 39 0.17 -7.48 -7.01
C GLN A 39 1.68 -7.33 -6.82
N ALA A 40 2.15 -7.09 -5.59
CA ALA A 40 3.57 -6.92 -5.31
C ALA A 40 4.38 -8.14 -5.79
N GLY A 41 5.41 -7.89 -6.59
CA GLY A 41 6.29 -8.91 -7.14
C GLY A 41 5.69 -9.80 -8.24
N VAL A 42 4.42 -9.61 -8.61
CA VAL A 42 3.71 -10.50 -9.54
C VAL A 42 3.57 -9.91 -10.93
N ILE A 43 3.21 -8.61 -11.01
CA ILE A 43 2.81 -7.98 -12.28
C ILE A 43 3.97 -7.46 -13.13
N TYR A 44 5.19 -7.45 -12.60
CA TYR A 44 6.35 -6.92 -13.32
C TYR A 44 7.45 -7.97 -13.46
N ASP A 45 7.91 -8.21 -14.70
CA ASP A 45 9.05 -9.05 -15.01
C ASP A 45 10.38 -8.29 -14.91
N GLU A 46 10.34 -6.97 -15.12
CA GLU A 46 11.51 -6.10 -15.03
C GLU A 46 11.95 -5.97 -13.56
N PRO A 47 13.22 -6.32 -13.22
CA PRO A 47 13.66 -6.46 -11.82
C PRO A 47 13.46 -5.23 -10.95
N ARG A 48 13.75 -4.03 -11.48
CA ARG A 48 13.60 -2.77 -10.75
C ARG A 48 12.13 -2.50 -10.43
N LYS A 49 11.23 -2.69 -11.41
CA LYS A 49 9.79 -2.52 -11.21
C LYS A 49 9.24 -3.55 -10.23
N ARG A 50 9.74 -4.77 -10.27
CA ARG A 50 9.39 -5.83 -9.32
C ARG A 50 9.78 -5.43 -7.90
N ALA A 51 11.00 -4.97 -7.66
CA ALA A 51 11.45 -4.51 -6.35
C ALA A 51 10.65 -3.26 -5.89
N LEU A 52 10.40 -2.32 -6.78
CA LEU A 52 9.61 -1.13 -6.50
C LEU A 52 8.15 -1.43 -6.16
N SER A 53 7.57 -2.51 -6.71
CA SER A 53 6.20 -2.91 -6.36
C SER A 53 6.04 -3.33 -4.90
N TYR A 54 7.12 -3.77 -4.25
CA TYR A 54 7.16 -3.95 -2.79
C TYR A 54 7.48 -2.64 -2.07
N ALA A 55 8.41 -1.84 -2.59
CA ALA A 55 8.86 -0.61 -1.96
C ALA A 55 7.72 0.41 -1.74
N ILE A 56 6.75 0.49 -2.66
CA ILE A 56 5.58 1.36 -2.51
C ILE A 56 4.68 0.99 -1.31
N LEU A 57 4.84 -0.20 -0.73
CA LEU A 57 4.13 -0.65 0.45
C LEU A 57 4.82 -0.22 1.76
N ALA A 58 5.97 0.44 1.67
CA ALA A 58 6.73 0.91 2.82
C ALA A 58 5.90 1.86 3.70
N PRO A 59 6.06 1.77 5.02
CA PRO A 59 5.41 2.71 5.94
C PRO A 59 5.88 4.14 5.68
N ASN A 60 4.93 5.07 5.69
CA ASN A 60 5.24 6.48 5.48
C ASN A 60 4.24 7.38 6.22
N PRO A 61 4.64 8.61 6.58
CA PRO A 61 3.83 9.49 7.40
C PRO A 61 2.52 9.86 6.68
N HIS A 62 1.40 9.69 7.39
CA HIS A 62 0.05 9.99 6.91
C HIS A 62 -0.31 9.35 5.56
N ASN A 63 0.36 8.26 5.19
CA ASN A 63 0.23 7.62 3.87
C ASN A 63 0.38 8.60 2.70
N ARG A 64 1.28 9.60 2.86
CA ARG A 64 1.53 10.63 1.83
C ARG A 64 2.22 10.08 0.61
N GLN A 65 2.96 8.96 0.74
CA GLN A 65 3.73 8.34 -0.33
C GLN A 65 4.59 9.37 -1.08
N PRO A 66 5.53 10.03 -0.38
CA PRO A 66 6.24 11.21 -0.89
C PRO A 66 7.42 10.86 -1.80
N TRP A 67 7.30 9.83 -2.59
CA TRP A 67 8.36 9.34 -3.47
C TRP A 67 8.05 9.54 -4.94
N MET A 68 9.05 9.95 -5.66
CA MET A 68 9.10 9.99 -7.12
C MET A 68 10.25 9.10 -7.57
N VAL A 69 9.97 8.21 -8.51
CA VAL A 69 10.95 7.24 -9.01
C VAL A 69 11.21 7.51 -10.48
N ASP A 70 12.48 7.59 -10.84
CA ASP A 70 12.93 7.70 -12.22
C ASP A 70 13.72 6.44 -12.61
N LEU A 71 13.31 5.81 -13.71
CA LEU A 71 13.88 4.60 -14.30
C LEU A 71 14.46 4.86 -15.70
N SER A 72 14.68 6.11 -16.08
CA SER A 72 15.13 6.49 -17.42
C SER A 72 16.52 5.95 -17.78
N THR A 73 17.38 5.78 -16.76
CA THR A 73 18.71 5.19 -16.95
C THR A 73 18.64 3.67 -16.73
N PRO A 74 19.19 2.86 -17.66
CA PRO A 74 19.28 1.42 -17.47
C PRO A 74 20.00 1.04 -16.17
N ASP A 75 19.54 -0.01 -15.51
CA ASP A 75 20.12 -0.57 -14.28
C ASP A 75 20.18 0.40 -13.07
N GLN A 76 19.52 1.54 -13.16
CA GLN A 76 19.45 2.52 -12.09
C GLN A 76 18.01 2.78 -11.66
N VAL A 77 17.87 3.11 -10.38
CA VAL A 77 16.64 3.64 -9.77
C VAL A 77 17.01 4.94 -9.07
N VAL A 78 16.45 6.05 -9.52
CA VAL A 78 16.64 7.33 -8.83
C VAL A 78 15.39 7.64 -8.03
N LEU A 79 15.53 7.72 -6.71
CA LEU A 79 14.46 8.09 -5.79
C LEU A 79 14.58 9.56 -5.42
N ARG A 80 13.51 10.31 -5.59
CA ARG A 80 13.40 11.72 -5.18
C ARG A 80 12.19 11.91 -4.28
N VAL A 81 12.27 12.90 -3.40
CA VAL A 81 11.11 13.32 -2.60
C VAL A 81 10.16 14.16 -3.47
N ASP A 82 8.88 13.84 -3.40
CA ASP A 82 7.82 14.69 -3.94
C ASP A 82 7.55 15.83 -2.94
N ARG A 83 7.97 17.04 -3.31
CA ARG A 83 7.89 18.24 -2.45
C ARG A 83 6.46 18.70 -2.22
N ASP A 84 5.51 18.37 -3.10
CA ASP A 84 4.10 18.72 -2.94
C ASP A 84 3.41 17.81 -1.90
N ARG A 85 4.07 16.72 -1.51
CA ARG A 85 3.59 15.77 -0.51
C ARG A 85 4.23 15.93 0.86
N LEU A 86 5.01 16.97 1.08
CA LEU A 86 5.56 17.30 2.39
C LEU A 86 4.47 17.66 3.41
N LEU A 87 4.84 17.66 4.67
CA LEU A 87 3.95 17.88 5.82
C LEU A 87 4.38 19.12 6.63
N PRO A 88 4.23 20.35 6.10
CA PRO A 88 4.83 21.55 6.71
C PRO A 88 4.32 21.85 8.12
N HIS A 89 3.14 21.36 8.50
CA HIS A 89 2.56 21.61 9.82
C HIS A 89 2.86 20.50 10.84
N THR A 90 2.89 19.24 10.40
CA THR A 90 3.07 18.08 11.29
C THR A 90 4.48 17.52 11.27
N ASP A 91 5.24 17.81 10.22
CA ASP A 91 6.65 17.41 10.06
C ASP A 91 7.48 18.56 9.43
N PRO A 92 7.60 19.72 10.09
CA PRO A 92 8.23 20.91 9.52
C PRO A 92 9.70 20.71 9.13
N PHE A 93 10.38 19.75 9.75
CA PHE A 93 11.78 19.39 9.46
C PHE A 93 11.92 18.20 8.50
N SER A 94 10.80 17.71 7.93
CA SER A 94 10.75 16.54 7.03
C SER A 94 11.41 15.27 7.59
N ARG A 95 11.45 15.14 8.92
CA ARG A 95 12.09 14.02 9.60
C ARG A 95 11.36 12.71 9.33
N GLN A 96 10.03 12.70 9.47
CA GLN A 96 9.20 11.53 9.21
C GLN A 96 9.22 11.18 7.71
N ILE A 97 9.20 12.19 6.85
CA ILE A 97 9.33 12.02 5.39
C ILE A 97 10.65 11.32 5.06
N THR A 98 11.77 11.78 5.63
CA THR A 98 13.10 11.18 5.39
C THR A 98 13.15 9.73 5.88
N ILE A 99 12.59 9.44 7.06
CA ILE A 99 12.47 8.07 7.58
C ILE A 99 11.63 7.21 6.63
N GLY A 100 10.51 7.72 6.12
CA GLY A 100 9.67 7.01 5.17
C GLY A 100 10.38 6.67 3.85
N LEU A 101 11.22 7.60 3.34
CA LEU A 101 12.07 7.33 2.17
C LEU A 101 13.13 6.25 2.48
N GLY A 102 13.70 6.27 3.68
CA GLY A 102 14.61 5.20 4.13
C GLY A 102 13.92 3.84 4.20
N CYS A 103 12.68 3.77 4.71
CA CYS A 103 11.89 2.55 4.70
C CYS A 103 11.60 2.06 3.26
N PHE A 104 11.32 2.98 2.34
CA PHE A 104 11.13 2.65 0.92
C PHE A 104 12.38 2.01 0.32
N LEU A 105 13.55 2.62 0.54
CA LEU A 105 14.83 2.10 0.05
C LEU A 105 15.11 0.71 0.64
N GLU A 106 14.95 0.53 1.93
CA GLU A 106 15.22 -0.76 2.59
C GLU A 106 14.32 -1.87 2.06
N VAL A 107 13.00 -1.63 1.90
CA VAL A 107 12.09 -2.61 1.31
C VAL A 107 12.48 -2.94 -0.13
N MET A 108 12.91 -1.94 -0.92
CA MET A 108 13.40 -2.15 -2.27
C MET A 108 14.64 -3.04 -2.29
N LEU A 109 15.61 -2.77 -1.41
CA LEU A 109 16.86 -3.54 -1.30
C LEU A 109 16.58 -5.01 -0.94
N ILE A 110 15.72 -5.24 0.05
CA ILE A 110 15.31 -6.59 0.46
C ILE A 110 14.65 -7.31 -0.71
N ALA A 111 13.72 -6.66 -1.40
CA ALA A 111 13.01 -7.25 -2.54
C ALA A 111 13.95 -7.55 -3.72
N ALA A 112 14.94 -6.70 -3.97
CA ALA A 112 15.97 -6.94 -4.98
C ALA A 112 16.85 -8.14 -4.61
N ALA A 113 17.30 -8.22 -3.37
CA ALA A 113 18.12 -9.30 -2.85
C ALA A 113 17.43 -10.67 -2.91
N GLU A 114 16.14 -10.73 -2.56
CA GLU A 114 15.31 -11.95 -2.69
C GLU A 114 15.21 -12.44 -4.14
N ASN A 115 15.35 -11.54 -5.11
CA ASN A 115 15.38 -11.89 -6.54
C ASN A 115 16.80 -12.07 -7.08
N GLY A 116 17.84 -12.12 -6.23
CA GLY A 116 19.22 -12.38 -6.61
C GLY A 116 19.99 -11.16 -7.14
N TYR A 117 19.50 -9.94 -6.93
CA TYR A 117 20.15 -8.71 -7.34
C TYR A 117 20.86 -8.05 -6.16
N ALA A 118 22.13 -7.71 -6.33
CA ALA A 118 22.86 -6.82 -5.45
C ALA A 118 22.62 -5.37 -5.90
N VAL A 119 22.33 -4.48 -4.96
CA VAL A 119 22.10 -3.06 -5.22
C VAL A 119 23.19 -2.26 -4.51
N ASP A 120 23.86 -1.39 -5.25
CA ASP A 120 24.75 -0.38 -4.69
C ASP A 120 23.93 0.88 -4.42
N LEU A 121 23.94 1.36 -3.18
CA LEU A 121 23.13 2.47 -2.73
C LEU A 121 23.99 3.71 -2.49
N ASP A 122 23.77 4.74 -3.29
CA ASP A 122 24.32 6.07 -3.07
C ASP A 122 23.22 6.97 -2.49
N VAL A 123 23.43 7.41 -1.25
CA VAL A 123 22.49 8.26 -0.51
C VAL A 123 22.93 9.70 -0.61
N PHE A 124 22.08 10.56 -1.16
CA PHE A 124 22.35 11.99 -1.41
C PHE A 124 23.52 12.23 -2.38
N PRO A 125 23.46 11.67 -3.60
CA PRO A 125 24.49 11.93 -4.60
C PRO A 125 24.58 13.43 -4.93
N GLU A 126 25.81 13.92 -5.10
CA GLU A 126 26.08 15.33 -5.45
C GLU A 126 25.66 15.68 -6.89
#